data_b3ab88f82391d56924782b3de5168ea2
#
_entry.id   b3ab88f82391d56924782b3de5168ea2
#
_cell.length_a   1.000
_cell.length_b   1.000
_cell.length_c   1.000
_cell.angle_alpha   90.00
_cell.angle_beta   90.00
_cell.angle_gamma   90.00
#
_symmetry.space_group_name_H-M   'P 1'
#
loop_
_entity.id
_entity.type
_entity.pdbx_description
1 polymer ?
#
loop_
_entity_poly.entity_id
_entity_poly.type
_entity_poly.pdbx_seq_one_letter_code
_entity_poly.pdbx_strand_id
1 'polypeptide(L)'
;MSSAVSTASSGQSLNQADFLKLLVTQMTSQDPLNPESDTDFAAQLAQFSSLQEATAMAGNMSTMQASSLIGATVNVQSATNNTQQVTGVVTAVDISSGTPEIQVDGQLYGLSQILSISPTQTASANTQTATPSVATKP
;
A
#
# COMPACT_ATOMS: atom_id res chain seq x y z
N MET A 1 4.97 32.97 9.31
CA MET A 1 5.51 31.76 9.96
C MET A 1 4.36 31.09 10.69
N SER A 2 3.74 30.10 10.05
CA SER A 2 2.68 29.28 10.65
C SER A 2 3.22 27.87 10.79
N SER A 3 3.51 27.47 12.03
CA SER A 3 3.88 26.09 12.36
C SER A 3 2.62 25.25 12.37
N ALA A 4 2.47 24.37 11.38
CA ALA A 4 1.47 23.32 11.39
C ALA A 4 1.92 22.24 12.38
N VAL A 5 1.21 22.14 13.50
CA VAL A 5 1.37 21.06 14.47
C VAL A 5 0.80 19.79 13.85
N SER A 6 1.68 18.87 13.53
CA SER A 6 1.35 17.50 13.12
C SER A 6 0.83 16.78 14.37
N THR A 7 -0.49 16.67 14.51
CA THR A 7 -1.12 15.85 15.55
C THR A 7 -1.06 14.40 15.14
N ALA A 8 -0.06 13.73 15.69
CA ALA A 8 0.21 12.32 15.46
C ALA A 8 -0.95 11.41 15.91
N SER A 9 -1.14 10.38 15.14
CA SER A 9 -1.96 9.17 15.29
C SER A 9 -1.65 8.31 16.54
N SER A 10 -1.14 8.88 17.61
CA SER A 10 -0.79 8.14 18.83
C SER A 10 -1.96 7.96 19.83
N GLY A 11 -3.13 8.55 19.54
CA GLY A 11 -4.25 8.53 20.48
C GLY A 11 -4.98 7.19 20.60
N GLN A 12 -4.88 6.31 19.61
CA GLN A 12 -5.68 5.08 19.56
C GLN A 12 -5.03 3.88 20.27
N SER A 13 -3.72 3.78 20.21
CA SER A 13 -2.98 2.73 20.91
C SER A 13 -2.91 2.98 22.44
N LEU A 14 -2.87 4.24 22.86
CA LEU A 14 -2.95 4.63 24.27
C LEU A 14 -4.31 4.27 24.88
N ASN A 15 -5.41 4.45 24.14
CA ASN A 15 -6.75 4.09 24.60
C ASN A 15 -6.93 2.59 24.88
N GLN A 16 -6.33 1.74 24.06
CA GLN A 16 -6.44 0.28 24.23
C GLN A 16 -5.62 -0.22 25.43
N ALA A 17 -4.40 0.29 25.59
CA ALA A 17 -3.55 -0.10 26.73
C ALA A 17 -4.10 0.42 28.06
N ASP A 18 -4.58 1.65 28.10
CA ASP A 18 -5.20 2.24 29.28
C ASP A 18 -6.52 1.55 29.65
N PHE A 19 -7.30 1.15 28.66
CA PHE A 19 -8.53 0.39 28.86
C PHE A 19 -8.26 -1.01 29.42
N LEU A 20 -7.29 -1.75 28.86
CA LEU A 20 -6.89 -3.06 29.38
C LEU A 20 -6.42 -2.96 30.84
N LYS A 21 -5.71 -1.90 31.18
CA LYS A 21 -5.26 -1.63 32.55
C LYS A 21 -6.44 -1.35 33.50
N LEU A 22 -7.44 -0.59 33.03
CA LEU A 22 -8.67 -0.34 33.78
C LEU A 22 -9.49 -1.63 33.95
N LEU A 23 -9.59 -2.46 32.91
CA LEU A 23 -10.31 -3.74 32.93
C LEU A 23 -9.66 -4.70 33.95
N VAL A 24 -8.33 -4.83 33.94
CA VAL A 24 -7.59 -5.64 34.92
C VAL A 24 -7.80 -5.10 36.33
N THR A 25 -7.82 -3.78 36.53
CA THR A 25 -8.07 -3.16 37.81
C THR A 25 -9.50 -3.41 38.32
N GLN A 26 -10.47 -3.37 37.41
CA GLN A 26 -11.88 -3.64 37.72
C GLN A 26 -12.14 -5.12 38.02
N MET A 27 -11.52 -6.05 37.26
CA MET A 27 -11.57 -7.49 37.55
C MET A 27 -11.01 -7.86 38.90
N THR A 28 -10.06 -7.06 39.44
CA THR A 28 -9.48 -7.30 40.77
C THR A 28 -10.34 -6.71 41.90
N SER A 29 -11.28 -5.80 41.59
CA SER A 29 -12.09 -5.07 42.59
C SER A 29 -13.59 -5.34 42.52
N GLN A 30 -14.09 -6.15 41.56
CA GLN A 30 -15.54 -6.38 41.36
C GLN A 30 -16.02 -7.70 41.98
N ASP A 31 -17.20 -7.59 42.61
CA ASP A 31 -18.04 -8.69 43.08
C ASP A 31 -18.58 -9.51 41.87
N PRO A 32 -18.56 -10.86 41.91
CA PRO A 32 -18.76 -11.73 40.74
C PRO A 32 -20.21 -11.82 40.22
N LEU A 33 -21.08 -10.84 40.50
CA LEU A 33 -22.52 -10.96 40.22
C LEU A 33 -23.00 -10.52 38.85
N ASN A 34 -22.19 -9.88 38.00
CA ASN A 34 -22.55 -9.55 36.60
C ASN A 34 -21.31 -9.45 35.68
N PRO A 35 -20.70 -10.55 35.24
CA PRO A 35 -19.55 -10.53 34.33
C PRO A 35 -19.93 -10.40 32.85
N GLU A 36 -21.22 -10.42 32.48
CA GLU A 36 -21.63 -10.53 31.07
C GLU A 36 -21.38 -9.28 30.23
N SER A 37 -21.57 -8.08 30.79
CA SER A 37 -21.38 -6.83 30.03
C SER A 37 -19.90 -6.52 29.73
N ASP A 38 -19.00 -6.91 30.59
CA ASP A 38 -17.55 -6.64 30.45
C ASP A 38 -16.89 -7.59 29.45
N THR A 39 -17.38 -8.84 29.38
CA THR A 39 -16.93 -9.81 28.37
C THR A 39 -17.42 -9.47 26.97
N ASP A 40 -18.64 -8.96 26.81
CA ASP A 40 -19.17 -8.54 25.52
C ASP A 40 -18.40 -7.33 24.97
N PHE A 41 -18.06 -6.38 25.83
CA PHE A 41 -17.28 -5.21 25.42
C PHE A 41 -15.82 -5.59 25.07
N ALA A 42 -15.20 -6.48 25.85
CA ALA A 42 -13.88 -7.00 25.55
C ALA A 42 -13.85 -7.77 24.20
N ALA A 43 -14.90 -8.54 23.91
CA ALA A 43 -15.05 -9.24 22.63
C ALA A 43 -15.19 -8.25 21.46
N GLN A 44 -15.95 -7.16 21.61
CA GLN A 44 -16.07 -6.13 20.58
C GLN A 44 -14.74 -5.39 20.34
N LEU A 45 -13.98 -5.11 21.42
CA LEU A 45 -12.63 -4.52 21.31
C LEU A 45 -11.65 -5.46 20.59
N ALA A 46 -11.68 -6.75 20.90
CA ALA A 46 -10.85 -7.74 20.23
C ALA A 46 -11.20 -7.83 18.74
N GLN A 47 -12.49 -7.77 18.40
CA GLN A 47 -12.97 -7.71 17.03
C GLN A 47 -12.45 -6.45 16.30
N PHE A 48 -12.49 -5.30 16.97
CA PHE A 48 -12.00 -4.03 16.41
C PHE A 48 -10.49 -4.05 16.19
N SER A 49 -9.75 -4.61 17.16
CA SER A 49 -8.29 -4.79 17.05
C SER A 49 -7.93 -5.70 15.87
N SER A 50 -8.64 -6.81 15.71
CA SER A 50 -8.42 -7.74 14.59
C SER A 50 -8.72 -7.08 13.24
N LEU A 51 -9.73 -6.22 13.17
CA LEU A 51 -10.04 -5.45 11.96
C LEU A 51 -8.95 -4.43 11.64
N GLN A 52 -8.40 -3.76 12.65
CA GLN A 52 -7.28 -2.84 12.47
C GLN A 52 -6.02 -3.56 11.97
N GLU A 53 -5.69 -4.70 12.55
CA GLU A 53 -4.56 -5.52 12.10
C GLU A 53 -4.74 -6.02 10.66
N ALA A 54 -5.96 -6.47 10.31
CA ALA A 54 -6.28 -6.88 8.95
C ALA A 54 -6.14 -5.73 7.95
N THR A 55 -6.58 -4.52 8.33
CA THR A 55 -6.44 -3.31 7.50
C THR A 55 -4.98 -2.90 7.33
N ALA A 56 -4.18 -2.95 8.40
CA ALA A 56 -2.75 -2.67 8.33
C ALA A 56 -2.02 -3.68 7.45
N MET A 57 -2.38 -4.97 7.57
CA MET A 57 -1.81 -6.03 6.74
C MET A 57 -2.17 -5.83 5.26
N ALA A 58 -3.40 -5.46 4.94
CA ALA A 58 -3.82 -5.14 3.58
C ALA A 58 -3.05 -3.94 3.01
N GLY A 59 -2.82 -2.89 3.80
CA GLY A 59 -1.99 -1.74 3.43
C GLY A 59 -0.54 -2.13 3.13
N ASN A 60 0.07 -2.95 3.97
CA ASN A 60 1.42 -3.45 3.76
C ASN A 60 1.52 -4.30 2.48
N MET A 61 0.53 -5.13 2.22
CA MET A 61 0.47 -5.94 1.01
C MET A 61 0.33 -5.08 -0.25
N SER A 62 -0.49 -4.03 -0.21
CA SER A 62 -0.63 -3.07 -1.30
C SER A 62 0.67 -2.30 -1.56
N THR A 63 1.39 -1.92 -0.50
CA THR A 63 2.71 -1.27 -0.62
C THR A 63 3.74 -2.20 -1.27
N MET A 64 3.74 -3.47 -0.88
CA MET A 64 4.63 -4.48 -1.45
C MET A 64 4.30 -4.71 -2.94
N GLN A 65 3.02 -4.77 -3.28
CA GLN A 65 2.56 -4.85 -4.67
C GLN A 65 3.00 -3.64 -5.49
N ALA A 66 2.78 -2.42 -4.99
CA ALA A 66 3.22 -1.19 -5.65
C ALA A 66 4.73 -1.18 -5.87
N SER A 67 5.51 -1.57 -4.86
CA SER A 67 6.98 -1.62 -4.94
C SER A 67 7.48 -2.60 -6.00
N SER A 68 6.76 -3.70 -6.22
CA SER A 68 7.11 -4.68 -7.25
C SER A 68 6.91 -4.16 -8.69
N LEU A 69 6.17 -3.07 -8.84
CA LEU A 69 5.91 -2.44 -10.15
C LEU A 69 7.01 -1.46 -10.56
N ILE A 70 7.93 -1.09 -9.67
CA ILE A 70 9.03 -0.17 -10.01
C ILE A 70 9.85 -0.76 -11.17
N GLY A 71 10.01 0.05 -12.23
CA GLY A 71 10.68 -0.36 -13.45
C GLY A 71 9.78 -1.08 -14.46
N ALA A 72 8.58 -1.51 -14.11
CA ALA A 72 7.63 -2.07 -15.05
C ALA A 72 6.97 -0.97 -15.90
N THR A 73 6.59 -1.31 -17.11
CA THR A 73 5.75 -0.46 -17.94
C THR A 73 4.29 -0.73 -17.63
N VAL A 74 3.55 0.31 -17.27
CA VAL A 74 2.13 0.20 -16.95
C VAL A 74 1.31 1.08 -17.89
N ASN A 75 0.08 0.64 -18.13
CA ASN A 75 -0.96 1.48 -18.71
C ASN A 75 -1.93 1.85 -17.59
N VAL A 76 -2.10 3.14 -17.34
CA VAL A 76 -2.94 3.67 -16.28
C VAL A 76 -4.03 4.57 -16.85
N GLN A 77 -5.17 4.59 -16.20
CA GLN A 77 -6.29 5.47 -16.52
C GLN A 77 -6.18 6.77 -15.73
N SER A 78 -6.29 7.91 -16.41
CA SER A 78 -6.26 9.22 -15.75
C SER A 78 -7.50 9.41 -14.87
N ALA A 79 -7.28 9.85 -13.62
CA ALA A 79 -8.37 10.16 -12.70
C ALA A 79 -9.23 11.35 -13.15
N THR A 80 -8.64 12.27 -13.93
CA THR A 80 -9.29 13.52 -14.36
C THR A 80 -10.15 13.31 -15.61
N ASN A 81 -9.79 12.36 -16.46
CA ASN A 81 -10.51 12.00 -17.68
C ASN A 81 -10.52 10.48 -17.82
N ASN A 82 -11.66 9.86 -17.54
CA ASN A 82 -11.84 8.41 -17.60
C ASN A 82 -11.63 7.80 -19.01
N THR A 83 -11.38 8.64 -20.02
CA THR A 83 -11.09 8.24 -21.40
C THR A 83 -9.61 8.34 -21.76
N GLN A 84 -8.80 9.00 -20.94
CA GLN A 84 -7.37 9.18 -21.23
C GLN A 84 -6.54 8.11 -20.52
N GLN A 85 -5.83 7.33 -21.31
CA GLN A 85 -4.87 6.33 -20.82
C GLN A 85 -3.45 6.87 -21.03
N VAL A 86 -2.61 6.60 -20.03
CA VAL A 86 -1.18 6.95 -20.06
C VAL A 86 -0.39 5.66 -19.93
N THR A 87 0.56 5.46 -20.83
CA THR A 87 1.49 4.33 -20.77
C THR A 87 2.88 4.87 -20.44
N GLY A 88 3.47 4.37 -19.36
CA GLY A 88 4.80 4.81 -18.95
C GLY A 88 5.44 3.82 -17.98
N VAL A 89 6.69 4.11 -17.64
CA VAL A 89 7.45 3.28 -16.67
C VAL A 89 7.20 3.81 -15.27
N VAL A 90 6.97 2.89 -14.34
CA VAL A 90 6.87 3.24 -12.91
C VAL A 90 8.26 3.63 -12.38
N THR A 91 8.40 4.88 -11.97
CA THR A 91 9.67 5.45 -11.50
C THR A 91 9.81 5.43 -9.98
N ALA A 92 8.70 5.55 -9.26
CA ALA A 92 8.67 5.58 -7.81
C ALA A 92 7.31 5.11 -7.28
N VAL A 93 7.26 4.86 -5.97
CA VAL A 93 6.02 4.63 -5.20
C VAL A 93 5.94 5.66 -4.10
N ASP A 94 4.82 6.34 -3.97
CA ASP A 94 4.49 7.25 -2.90
C ASP A 94 3.54 6.58 -1.89
N ILE A 95 3.86 6.68 -0.61
CA ILE A 95 3.06 6.14 0.49
C ILE A 95 2.63 7.21 1.49
N SER A 96 2.87 8.48 1.19
CA SER A 96 2.65 9.61 2.11
C SER A 96 1.17 9.85 2.40
N SER A 97 0.28 9.49 1.49
CA SER A 97 -1.18 9.60 1.64
C SER A 97 -1.80 8.47 2.48
N GLY A 98 -1.01 7.46 2.89
CA GLY A 98 -1.49 6.26 3.58
C GLY A 98 -2.01 5.16 2.64
N THR A 99 -2.21 5.46 1.37
CA THR A 99 -2.46 4.50 0.29
C THR A 99 -1.31 4.55 -0.71
N PRO A 100 -0.74 3.40 -1.12
CA PRO A 100 0.37 3.42 -2.07
C PRO A 100 -0.09 3.87 -3.46
N GLU A 101 0.63 4.83 -4.02
CA GLU A 101 0.44 5.35 -5.37
C GLU A 101 1.73 5.16 -6.18
N ILE A 102 1.59 4.81 -7.45
CA ILE A 102 2.72 4.68 -8.38
C ILE A 102 2.95 5.99 -9.13
N GLN A 103 4.20 6.33 -9.33
CA GLN A 103 4.57 7.49 -10.15
C GLN A 103 4.89 7.05 -11.58
N VAL A 104 4.15 7.63 -12.54
CA VAL A 104 4.33 7.41 -13.98
C VAL A 104 4.40 8.78 -14.66
N ASP A 105 5.46 9.05 -15.40
CA ASP A 105 5.71 10.33 -16.07
C ASP A 105 5.56 11.57 -15.16
N GLY A 106 5.96 11.42 -13.88
CA GLY A 106 5.91 12.49 -12.87
C GLY A 106 4.53 12.70 -12.25
N GLN A 107 3.52 11.91 -12.61
CA GLN A 107 2.18 11.94 -12.03
C GLN A 107 1.94 10.71 -11.14
N LEU A 108 1.13 10.88 -10.08
CA LEU A 108 0.75 9.81 -9.16
C LEU A 108 -0.56 9.17 -9.61
N TYR A 109 -0.60 7.85 -9.55
CA TYR A 109 -1.76 7.04 -9.90
C TYR A 109 -1.96 5.96 -8.84
N GLY A 110 -3.21 5.78 -8.41
CA GLY A 110 -3.57 4.70 -7.51
C GLY A 110 -3.46 3.33 -8.21
N LEU A 111 -3.20 2.27 -7.43
CA LEU A 111 -3.11 0.90 -7.97
C LEU A 111 -4.38 0.46 -8.71
N SER A 112 -5.55 0.97 -8.31
CA SER A 112 -6.83 0.68 -8.97
C SER A 112 -6.97 1.29 -10.38
N GLN A 113 -6.11 2.24 -10.74
CA GLN A 113 -6.09 2.89 -12.05
C GLN A 113 -5.23 2.15 -13.08
N ILE A 114 -4.54 1.09 -12.66
CA ILE A 114 -3.70 0.27 -13.53
C ILE A 114 -4.60 -0.63 -14.38
N LEU A 115 -4.54 -0.47 -15.68
CA LEU A 115 -5.27 -1.27 -16.66
C LEU A 115 -4.46 -2.49 -17.12
N SER A 116 -3.15 -2.32 -17.28
CA SER A 116 -2.25 -3.41 -17.68
C SER A 116 -0.83 -3.16 -17.18
N ILE A 117 -0.09 -4.24 -16.99
CA ILE A 117 1.30 -4.25 -16.57
C ILE A 117 2.08 -5.08 -17.57
N SER A 118 3.16 -4.51 -18.11
CA SER A 118 4.11 -5.22 -18.96
C SER A 118 5.47 -5.23 -18.25
N PRO A 119 6.11 -6.41 -18.10
CA PRO A 119 7.44 -6.44 -17.52
C PRO A 119 8.39 -5.63 -18.39
N THR A 120 9.38 -5.01 -17.76
CA THR A 120 10.46 -4.33 -18.49
C THR A 120 11.15 -5.38 -19.36
N GLN A 121 10.98 -5.30 -20.67
CA GLN A 121 11.84 -6.07 -21.56
C GLN A 121 13.23 -5.48 -21.41
N THR A 122 14.10 -6.20 -20.71
CA THR A 122 15.52 -6.01 -20.88
C THR A 122 15.78 -6.23 -22.37
N ALA A 123 16.06 -5.15 -23.10
CA ALA A 123 16.43 -5.26 -24.51
C ALA A 123 17.60 -6.23 -24.58
N SER A 124 17.35 -7.48 -24.90
CA SER A 124 18.39 -8.38 -25.37
C SER A 124 18.93 -7.72 -26.62
N ALA A 125 20.13 -7.14 -26.48
CA ALA A 125 20.89 -6.67 -27.64
C ALA A 125 21.13 -7.90 -28.51
N ASN A 126 20.22 -8.12 -29.44
CA ASN A 126 20.42 -9.07 -30.50
C ASN A 126 21.50 -8.48 -31.42
N THR A 127 22.76 -8.75 -31.06
CA THR A 127 23.91 -8.50 -31.94
C THR A 127 23.77 -9.45 -33.11
N GLN A 128 22.99 -9.04 -34.09
CA GLN A 128 22.94 -9.69 -35.39
C GLN A 128 24.28 -9.37 -36.06
N THR A 129 25.22 -10.27 -35.88
CA THR A 129 26.51 -10.28 -36.62
C THR A 129 26.16 -10.39 -38.10
N ALA A 130 26.18 -9.25 -38.79
CA ALA A 130 26.09 -9.23 -40.24
C ALA A 130 27.34 -9.93 -40.79
N THR A 131 27.13 -11.12 -41.34
CA THR A 131 28.16 -11.85 -42.11
C THR A 131 28.46 -11.05 -43.37
N PRO A 132 29.70 -10.63 -43.65
CA PRO A 132 29.99 -9.97 -44.89
C PRO A 132 29.91 -10.99 -46.03
N SER A 133 29.01 -10.74 -46.96
CA SER A 133 28.89 -11.46 -48.21
C SER A 133 30.16 -11.22 -49.05
N VAL A 134 30.99 -12.25 -49.21
CA VAL A 134 32.10 -12.24 -50.15
C VAL A 134 31.52 -12.35 -51.58
N ALA A 135 31.55 -11.22 -52.31
CA ALA A 135 31.27 -11.23 -53.73
C ALA A 135 32.45 -11.82 -54.46
N THR A 136 32.28 -13.01 -54.98
CA THR A 136 33.22 -13.62 -55.97
C THR A 136 32.94 -13.02 -57.32
N LYS A 137 33.92 -12.34 -57.89
CA LYS A 137 33.91 -11.83 -59.26
C LYS A 137 34.66 -12.83 -60.18
N PRO A 138 34.18 -13.05 -61.40
CA PRO A 138 34.76 -13.96 -62.38
C PRO A 138 36.15 -13.53 -62.92
#